data_5c5e8b1e45cf08d8a354b7816346e385
#
_entry.id   5c5e8b1e45cf08d8a354b7816346e385
#
_cell.length_a   1.000
_cell.length_b   1.000
_cell.length_c   1.000
_cell.angle_alpha   90.00
_cell.angle_beta   90.00
_cell.angle_gamma   90.00
#
_symmetry.space_group_name_H-M   'P 1'
#
loop_
_entity.id
_entity.type
_entity.pdbx_description
1 polymer ?
#
loop_
_entity_poly.entity_id
_entity_poly.type
_entity_poly.pdbx_seq_one_letter_code
_entity_poly.pdbx_strand_id
1 'polypeptide(L)'
;PAEQDIQISFDAAPAMTAAYNLIYNDNATALDARFYSIPNKTATIKAGDVSSDNIVIDFKNTNELDKSKRYVLPVTILDASNIEVLESARTAYFIFKGAALINVVANIKEIYFPINWKSSVSSLSTVTIEALVRSEDWVAGRDNALSSVFGIEGKFLIRVGDADRPRDQVQVVAPGGNFPGPNTVAGLPVNEWVHIAIVYDNTTKERIYYKDGVLVYKDEAASGNVSLSSGCY
;
A
#
# COMPACT_ATOMS: atom_id res chain seq x y z
N PRO A 1 -20.29 4.58 28.75
CA PRO A 1 -21.54 4.82 28.04
C PRO A 1 -22.09 6.19 28.43
N ALA A 2 -22.77 6.88 27.48
CA ALA A 2 -23.44 8.14 27.78
C ALA A 2 -24.60 7.92 28.75
N GLU A 3 -24.75 8.77 29.78
CA GLU A 3 -25.86 8.68 30.71
C GLU A 3 -27.17 9.23 30.12
N GLN A 4 -27.07 10.08 29.12
CA GLN A 4 -28.16 10.69 28.38
C GLN A 4 -27.75 10.90 26.91
N ASP A 5 -28.73 11.22 26.03
CA ASP A 5 -28.44 11.54 24.65
C ASP A 5 -27.52 12.78 24.57
N ILE A 6 -26.41 12.65 23.84
CA ILE A 6 -25.46 13.75 23.60
C ILE A 6 -25.56 14.13 22.13
N GLN A 7 -26.03 15.35 21.88
CA GLN A 7 -26.03 15.91 20.53
C GLN A 7 -24.69 16.59 20.26
N ILE A 8 -24.13 16.30 19.09
CA ILE A 8 -22.83 16.83 18.66
C ILE A 8 -23.07 17.59 17.34
N SER A 9 -22.54 18.80 17.25
CA SER A 9 -22.45 19.53 15.99
C SER A 9 -21.00 19.62 15.54
N PHE A 10 -20.77 19.52 14.24
CA PHE A 10 -19.42 19.60 13.67
C PHE A 10 -19.47 20.20 12.26
N ASP A 11 -18.36 20.76 11.82
CA ASP A 11 -18.22 21.29 10.46
C ASP A 11 -16.75 21.32 10.03
N ALA A 12 -16.55 21.55 8.75
CA ALA A 12 -15.22 21.84 8.21
C ALA A 12 -14.68 23.14 8.80
N ALA A 13 -13.41 23.12 9.17
CA ALA A 13 -12.70 24.26 9.77
C ALA A 13 -11.39 24.56 9.01
N PRO A 14 -11.45 25.11 7.77
CA PRO A 14 -10.25 25.36 6.95
C PRO A 14 -9.21 26.24 7.65
N ALA A 15 -9.61 27.13 8.54
CA ALA A 15 -8.72 27.97 9.34
C ALA A 15 -7.75 27.15 10.23
N MET A 16 -8.12 25.90 10.60
CA MET A 16 -7.29 25.01 11.38
C MET A 16 -6.12 24.39 10.56
N THR A 17 -6.05 24.63 9.25
CA THR A 17 -4.92 24.18 8.41
C THR A 17 -3.57 24.73 8.90
N ALA A 18 -3.53 25.96 9.37
CA ALA A 18 -2.31 26.55 9.91
C ALA A 18 -1.84 25.83 11.19
N ALA A 19 -2.77 25.48 12.08
CA ALA A 19 -2.48 24.69 13.27
C ALA A 19 -2.00 23.27 12.91
N TYR A 20 -2.64 22.62 11.94
CA TYR A 20 -2.19 21.34 11.40
C TYR A 20 -0.74 21.41 10.91
N ASN A 21 -0.43 22.38 10.05
CA ASN A 21 0.91 22.55 9.49
C ASN A 21 1.98 22.77 10.58
N LEU A 22 1.63 23.50 11.64
CA LEU A 22 2.53 23.73 12.77
C LEU A 22 2.76 22.43 13.58
N ILE A 23 1.69 21.70 13.90
CA ILE A 23 1.75 20.48 14.73
C ILE A 23 2.51 19.36 14.03
N TYR A 24 2.25 19.18 12.73
CA TYR A 24 2.80 18.06 11.96
C TYR A 24 4.02 18.43 11.11
N ASN A 25 4.52 19.68 11.25
CA ASN A 25 5.62 20.22 10.43
C ASN A 25 5.40 19.96 8.92
N ASP A 26 4.20 20.31 8.45
CA ASP A 26 3.73 20.07 7.08
C ASP A 26 3.48 21.39 6.36
N ASN A 27 3.25 21.33 5.05
CA ASN A 27 2.92 22.49 4.21
C ASN A 27 1.66 22.18 3.38
N ALA A 28 0.62 21.70 4.04
CA ALA A 28 -0.65 21.38 3.40
C ALA A 28 -1.45 22.65 3.10
N THR A 29 -2.20 22.59 1.99
CA THR A 29 -3.19 23.61 1.61
C THR A 29 -4.57 23.20 2.12
N ALA A 30 -5.39 24.12 2.60
CA ALA A 30 -6.77 23.83 2.94
C ALA A 30 -7.53 23.27 1.73
N LEU A 31 -8.27 22.17 1.92
CA LEU A 31 -9.11 21.62 0.85
C LEU A 31 -10.27 22.59 0.57
N ASP A 32 -10.39 23.03 -0.67
CA ASP A 32 -11.45 23.94 -1.09
C ASP A 32 -12.84 23.27 -1.00
N ALA A 33 -13.86 24.04 -0.61
CA ALA A 33 -15.21 23.56 -0.36
C ALA A 33 -15.89 22.89 -1.58
N ARG A 34 -15.41 23.14 -2.80
CA ARG A 34 -15.91 22.47 -4.01
C ARG A 34 -15.55 20.97 -4.07
N PHE A 35 -14.56 20.55 -3.28
CA PHE A 35 -14.05 19.17 -3.29
C PHE A 35 -14.68 18.27 -2.23
N TYR A 36 -15.56 18.79 -1.38
CA TYR A 36 -16.24 17.98 -0.37
C TYR A 36 -17.66 18.46 -0.10
N SER A 37 -18.44 17.61 0.55
CA SER A 37 -19.70 17.99 1.21
C SER A 37 -19.86 17.18 2.49
N ILE A 38 -20.45 17.80 3.50
CA ILE A 38 -20.87 17.18 4.75
C ILE A 38 -22.39 17.22 4.78
N PRO A 39 -23.07 16.14 4.33
CA PRO A 39 -24.52 16.12 4.18
C PRO A 39 -25.27 16.36 5.48
N ASN A 40 -24.73 15.82 6.58
CA ASN A 40 -25.27 15.99 7.93
C ASN A 40 -24.15 16.50 8.85
N LYS A 41 -24.40 17.61 9.52
CA LYS A 41 -23.45 18.27 10.41
C LYS A 41 -23.73 18.04 11.90
N THR A 42 -24.59 17.09 12.19
CA THR A 42 -24.94 16.68 13.55
C THR A 42 -24.90 15.18 13.70
N ALA A 43 -24.55 14.72 14.90
CA ALA A 43 -24.61 13.33 15.28
C ALA A 43 -25.13 13.22 16.72
N THR A 44 -25.66 12.08 17.10
CA THR A 44 -26.16 11.83 18.46
C THR A 44 -25.55 10.55 19.00
N ILE A 45 -24.92 10.64 20.18
CA ILE A 45 -24.59 9.46 20.96
C ILE A 45 -25.79 9.19 21.87
N LYS A 46 -26.44 8.05 21.69
CA LYS A 46 -27.60 7.68 22.49
C LYS A 46 -27.21 7.31 23.93
N ALA A 47 -28.13 7.54 24.87
CA ALA A 47 -27.98 7.06 26.22
C ALA A 47 -27.70 5.54 26.24
N GLY A 48 -26.65 5.13 26.95
CA GLY A 48 -26.15 3.77 26.98
C GLY A 48 -25.08 3.43 25.93
N ASP A 49 -24.90 4.24 24.90
CA ASP A 49 -23.89 4.04 23.86
C ASP A 49 -22.57 4.74 24.19
N VAL A 50 -21.52 4.38 23.43
CA VAL A 50 -20.17 4.97 23.53
C VAL A 50 -19.77 5.73 22.26
N SER A 51 -20.58 5.64 21.20
CA SER A 51 -20.35 6.30 19.91
C SER A 51 -21.66 6.68 19.24
N SER A 52 -21.62 7.64 18.36
CA SER A 52 -22.70 7.96 17.44
C SER A 52 -22.71 7.03 16.23
N ASP A 53 -23.71 7.17 15.37
CA ASP A 53 -23.65 6.69 13.99
C ASP A 53 -22.48 7.34 13.23
N ASN A 54 -22.08 6.71 12.13
CA ASN A 54 -20.99 7.19 11.29
C ASN A 54 -21.28 8.57 10.70
N ILE A 55 -20.31 9.45 10.80
CA ILE A 55 -20.33 10.74 10.12
C ILE A 55 -19.87 10.52 8.68
N VAL A 56 -20.64 11.04 7.71
CA VAL A 56 -20.33 10.91 6.28
C VAL A 56 -19.77 12.23 5.75
N ILE A 57 -18.64 12.14 5.08
CA ILE A 57 -18.04 13.23 4.32
C ILE A 57 -17.86 12.74 2.88
N ASP A 58 -18.54 13.37 1.95
CA ASP A 58 -18.43 13.05 0.53
C ASP A 58 -17.33 13.90 -0.11
N PHE A 59 -16.37 13.26 -0.77
CA PHE A 59 -15.34 13.92 -1.54
C PHE A 59 -15.70 13.92 -3.02
N LYS A 60 -15.51 15.07 -3.69
CA LYS A 60 -15.94 15.31 -5.07
C LYS A 60 -14.75 15.82 -5.89
N ASN A 61 -14.76 15.52 -7.20
CA ASN A 61 -13.81 16.07 -8.16
C ASN A 61 -12.33 15.99 -7.73
N THR A 62 -11.96 15.01 -6.94
CA THR A 62 -10.60 14.86 -6.40
C THR A 62 -9.54 14.68 -7.48
N ASN A 63 -9.95 14.30 -8.70
CA ASN A 63 -9.10 14.24 -9.89
C ASN A 63 -8.63 15.63 -10.38
N GLU A 64 -9.29 16.72 -9.96
CA GLU A 64 -8.92 18.11 -10.30
C GLU A 64 -7.90 18.71 -9.31
N LEU A 65 -7.60 18.02 -8.22
CA LEU A 65 -6.61 18.47 -7.25
C LEU A 65 -5.21 18.51 -7.87
N ASP A 66 -4.46 19.54 -7.54
CA ASP A 66 -3.06 19.66 -7.93
C ASP A 66 -2.23 18.56 -7.28
N LYS A 67 -1.72 17.63 -8.09
CA LYS A 67 -1.00 16.45 -7.63
C LYS A 67 0.35 16.75 -6.96
N SER A 68 0.88 17.95 -7.15
CA SER A 68 2.11 18.39 -6.51
C SER A 68 1.89 18.89 -5.08
N LYS A 69 0.64 19.12 -4.68
CA LYS A 69 0.27 19.66 -3.37
C LYS A 69 -0.28 18.59 -2.45
N ARG A 70 -0.14 18.87 -1.17
CA ARG A 70 -0.86 18.17 -0.11
C ARG A 70 -2.03 19.06 0.34
N TYR A 71 -3.18 18.44 0.51
CA TYR A 71 -4.39 19.12 0.99
C TYR A 71 -4.80 18.53 2.33
N VAL A 72 -5.39 19.36 3.17
CA VAL A 72 -5.98 18.92 4.43
C VAL A 72 -7.39 19.50 4.57
N LEU A 73 -8.32 18.67 5.02
CA LEU A 73 -9.64 19.06 5.47
C LEU A 73 -9.72 18.85 6.98
N PRO A 74 -9.58 19.89 7.79
CA PRO A 74 -9.90 19.82 9.21
C PRO A 74 -11.42 19.79 9.38
N VAL A 75 -11.92 18.87 10.20
CA VAL A 75 -13.33 18.82 10.64
C VAL A 75 -13.33 18.88 12.15
N THR A 76 -14.01 19.84 12.71
CA THR A 76 -14.00 20.11 14.15
C THR A 76 -15.38 19.98 14.76
N ILE A 77 -15.44 19.48 15.97
CA ILE A 77 -16.63 19.51 16.80
C ILE A 77 -16.83 20.97 17.24
N LEU A 78 -17.98 21.54 16.91
CA LEU A 78 -18.36 22.91 17.27
C LEU A 78 -18.94 22.95 18.68
N ASP A 79 -19.85 22.01 18.97
CA ASP A 79 -20.55 21.91 20.23
C ASP A 79 -20.92 20.47 20.55
N ALA A 80 -20.99 20.14 21.83
CA ALA A 80 -21.50 18.87 22.32
C ALA A 80 -22.38 19.14 23.56
N SER A 81 -23.64 18.72 23.50
CA SER A 81 -24.58 18.99 24.60
C SER A 81 -24.16 18.26 25.88
N ASN A 82 -24.15 19.00 26.99
CA ASN A 82 -23.97 18.49 28.35
C ASN A 82 -22.60 17.84 28.66
N ILE A 83 -21.61 17.96 27.75
CA ILE A 83 -20.23 17.51 27.99
C ILE A 83 -19.22 18.51 27.47
N GLU A 84 -18.05 18.53 28.10
CA GLU A 84 -16.90 19.25 27.55
C GLU A 84 -16.18 18.41 26.50
N VAL A 85 -15.78 19.07 25.41
CA VAL A 85 -15.00 18.43 24.34
C VAL A 85 -13.52 18.62 24.64
N LEU A 86 -12.76 17.53 24.67
CA LEU A 86 -11.32 17.58 24.85
C LEU A 86 -10.66 18.30 23.65
N GLU A 87 -10.04 19.44 23.89
CA GLU A 87 -9.46 20.30 22.84
C GLU A 87 -8.43 19.57 21.95
N SER A 88 -7.61 18.70 22.53
CA SER A 88 -6.62 17.92 21.78
C SER A 88 -7.22 16.86 20.84
N ALA A 89 -8.50 16.52 21.02
CA ALA A 89 -9.21 15.52 20.21
C ALA A 89 -10.43 16.12 19.46
N ARG A 90 -10.62 17.44 19.53
CA ARG A 90 -11.77 18.15 18.94
C ARG A 90 -11.78 18.12 17.41
N THR A 91 -10.60 18.06 16.78
CA THR A 91 -10.46 18.21 15.32
C THR A 91 -9.83 16.96 14.70
N ALA A 92 -10.52 16.39 13.72
CA ALA A 92 -9.99 15.35 12.85
C ALA A 92 -9.43 15.99 11.57
N TYR A 93 -8.27 15.53 11.11
CA TYR A 93 -7.62 16.02 9.91
C TYR A 93 -7.64 14.95 8.82
N PHE A 94 -8.36 15.21 7.73
CA PHE A 94 -8.37 14.37 6.54
C PHE A 94 -7.33 14.88 5.55
N ILE A 95 -6.31 14.08 5.28
CA ILE A 95 -5.16 14.47 4.47
C ILE A 95 -5.27 13.84 3.10
N PHE A 96 -5.15 14.68 2.06
CA PHE A 96 -5.12 14.27 0.66
C PHE A 96 -3.75 14.61 0.08
N LYS A 97 -3.06 13.60 -0.35
CA LYS A 97 -1.93 13.76 -1.25
C LYS A 97 -2.42 13.35 -2.63
N GLY A 98 -2.33 14.25 -3.60
CA GLY A 98 -2.61 13.87 -4.97
C GLY A 98 -1.74 12.66 -5.28
N ALA A 99 -2.36 11.51 -5.51
CA ALA A 99 -1.62 10.40 -6.05
C ALA A 99 -1.05 10.89 -7.36
N ALA A 100 0.26 10.88 -7.50
CA ALA A 100 0.84 10.96 -8.83
C ALA A 100 0.19 9.81 -9.61
N LEU A 101 -0.65 10.14 -10.58
CA LEU A 101 -0.96 9.18 -11.61
C LEU A 101 0.39 8.81 -12.19
N ILE A 102 0.83 7.59 -11.94
CA ILE A 102 1.98 7.04 -12.65
C ILE A 102 1.50 6.89 -14.09
N ASN A 103 1.60 7.99 -14.85
CA ASN A 103 1.22 8.00 -16.27
C ASN A 103 2.32 7.40 -17.14
N VAL A 104 3.51 7.22 -16.56
CA VAL A 104 4.68 6.67 -17.22
C VAL A 104 5.28 5.61 -16.31
N VAL A 105 5.38 4.41 -16.81
CA VAL A 105 6.03 3.27 -16.15
C VAL A 105 7.17 2.77 -17.02
N ALA A 106 8.14 2.10 -16.40
CA ALA A 106 9.21 1.47 -17.16
C ALA A 106 8.64 0.30 -17.96
N ASN A 107 8.89 0.31 -19.28
CA ASN A 107 8.74 -0.88 -20.11
C ASN A 107 10.06 -1.65 -20.08
N ILE A 108 10.07 -2.76 -19.36
CA ILE A 108 11.27 -3.59 -19.15
C ILE A 108 11.30 -4.85 -20.02
N LYS A 109 10.56 -4.85 -21.13
CA LYS A 109 10.48 -5.99 -22.05
C LYS A 109 11.85 -6.48 -22.54
N GLU A 110 12.77 -5.54 -22.82
CA GLU A 110 14.10 -5.81 -23.37
C GLU A 110 15.23 -5.12 -22.59
N ILE A 111 14.91 -4.57 -21.42
CA ILE A 111 15.87 -3.85 -20.58
C ILE A 111 15.76 -4.31 -19.13
N TYR A 112 16.79 -4.01 -18.36
CA TYR A 112 16.81 -4.22 -16.92
C TYR A 112 17.49 -3.02 -16.24
N PHE A 113 17.25 -2.88 -14.93
CA PHE A 113 17.89 -1.86 -14.11
C PHE A 113 18.85 -2.53 -13.13
N PRO A 114 20.18 -2.38 -13.31
CA PRO A 114 21.13 -2.90 -12.32
C PRO A 114 21.02 -2.13 -11.02
N ILE A 115 20.96 -2.84 -9.90
CA ILE A 115 20.93 -2.25 -8.57
C ILE A 115 22.34 -2.20 -8.02
N ASN A 116 22.87 -0.96 -7.89
CA ASN A 116 24.18 -0.72 -7.29
C ASN A 116 24.02 -0.43 -5.79
N TRP A 117 24.21 -1.43 -4.98
CA TRP A 117 24.12 -1.29 -3.54
C TRP A 117 25.27 -0.42 -3.00
N LYS A 118 24.95 0.51 -2.08
CA LYS A 118 25.96 1.34 -1.39
C LYS A 118 26.84 0.54 -0.43
N SER A 119 26.33 -0.55 0.11
CA SER A 119 27.00 -1.50 0.99
C SER A 119 26.64 -2.92 0.59
N SER A 120 27.51 -3.87 0.96
CA SER A 120 27.25 -5.28 0.71
C SER A 120 26.01 -5.75 1.47
N VAL A 121 25.12 -6.43 0.78
CA VAL A 121 23.94 -7.11 1.32
C VAL A 121 24.09 -8.62 1.18
N SER A 122 25.22 -9.14 1.64
CA SER A 122 25.64 -10.52 1.45
C SER A 122 25.01 -11.52 2.42
N SER A 123 24.34 -11.03 3.47
CA SER A 123 23.75 -11.91 4.49
C SER A 123 22.54 -11.25 5.14
N LEU A 124 21.38 -11.39 4.50
CA LEU A 124 20.09 -10.88 4.98
C LEU A 124 19.25 -12.03 5.52
N SER A 125 18.90 -11.99 6.80
CA SER A 125 18.02 -12.99 7.41
C SER A 125 16.56 -12.79 6.99
N THR A 126 16.17 -11.55 6.73
CA THR A 126 14.80 -11.19 6.30
C THR A 126 14.87 -10.28 5.09
N VAL A 127 14.03 -10.58 4.09
CA VAL A 127 13.90 -9.79 2.85
C VAL A 127 12.42 -9.67 2.50
N THR A 128 12.00 -8.45 2.21
CA THR A 128 10.70 -8.19 1.60
C THR A 128 10.91 -7.46 0.29
N ILE A 129 10.34 -7.99 -0.78
CA ILE A 129 10.37 -7.38 -2.11
C ILE A 129 8.93 -7.21 -2.59
N GLU A 130 8.64 -5.99 -3.06
CA GLU A 130 7.34 -5.65 -3.61
C GLU A 130 7.50 -5.08 -5.01
N ALA A 131 6.60 -5.44 -5.91
CA ALA A 131 6.56 -4.92 -7.26
C ALA A 131 5.12 -4.80 -7.76
N LEU A 132 4.84 -3.73 -8.48
CA LEU A 132 3.62 -3.58 -9.27
C LEU A 132 3.97 -3.88 -10.72
N VAL A 133 3.42 -4.97 -11.26
CA VAL A 133 3.75 -5.50 -12.57
C VAL A 133 2.52 -5.59 -13.47
N ARG A 134 2.72 -5.39 -14.77
CA ARG A 134 1.71 -5.62 -15.80
C ARG A 134 2.40 -6.24 -17.01
N SER A 135 1.91 -7.37 -17.45
CA SER A 135 2.33 -7.99 -18.72
C SER A 135 1.23 -7.87 -19.76
N GLU A 136 1.62 -7.63 -20.99
CA GLU A 136 0.72 -7.72 -22.15
C GLU A 136 0.53 -9.18 -22.56
N ASP A 137 1.53 -10.03 -22.28
CA ASP A 137 1.52 -11.43 -22.62
C ASP A 137 2.59 -12.20 -21.84
N TRP A 138 2.18 -13.19 -21.06
CA TRP A 138 3.09 -14.12 -20.38
C TRP A 138 3.53 -15.28 -21.26
N VAL A 139 2.92 -15.46 -22.44
CA VAL A 139 2.97 -16.69 -23.24
C VAL A 139 3.67 -16.53 -24.57
N ALA A 140 3.58 -15.35 -25.23
CA ALA A 140 3.95 -15.22 -26.64
C ALA A 140 5.46 -15.22 -26.91
N GLY A 141 5.84 -16.10 -27.83
CA GLY A 141 7.04 -15.95 -28.64
C GLY A 141 8.39 -16.20 -27.96
N ARG A 142 8.43 -16.86 -26.82
CA ARG A 142 9.69 -17.16 -26.12
C ARG A 142 9.86 -18.67 -25.93
N ASP A 143 10.98 -19.18 -26.41
CA ASP A 143 11.33 -20.61 -26.22
C ASP A 143 11.59 -20.93 -24.73
N ASN A 144 12.10 -19.94 -23.97
CA ASN A 144 12.23 -20.01 -22.51
C ASN A 144 11.44 -18.84 -21.92
N ALA A 145 10.20 -19.07 -21.57
CA ALA A 145 9.29 -18.03 -21.09
C ALA A 145 9.52 -17.67 -19.63
N LEU A 146 10.65 -17.07 -19.36
CA LEU A 146 11.00 -16.50 -18.09
C LEU A 146 10.88 -14.97 -18.17
N SER A 147 10.27 -14.36 -17.16
CA SER A 147 10.28 -12.92 -16.96
C SER A 147 10.82 -12.65 -15.57
N SER A 148 12.06 -12.17 -15.49
CA SER A 148 12.65 -11.79 -14.20
C SER A 148 12.05 -10.47 -13.69
N VAL A 149 11.70 -10.43 -12.43
CA VAL A 149 11.15 -9.25 -11.76
C VAL A 149 12.24 -8.60 -10.92
N PHE A 150 12.98 -9.38 -10.17
CA PHE A 150 14.01 -8.87 -9.26
C PHE A 150 14.96 -10.01 -8.86
N GLY A 151 16.25 -9.73 -8.76
CA GLY A 151 17.16 -10.57 -8.01
C GLY A 151 18.37 -11.10 -8.76
N ILE A 152 18.90 -12.22 -8.29
CA ILE A 152 20.12 -12.87 -8.77
C ILE A 152 19.85 -14.36 -8.94
N GLU A 153 20.06 -14.88 -10.15
CA GLU A 153 19.93 -16.30 -10.47
C GLU A 153 20.78 -17.17 -9.52
N GLY A 154 20.16 -18.24 -9.01
CA GLY A 154 20.81 -19.17 -8.09
C GLY A 154 21.01 -18.68 -6.64
N LYS A 155 20.61 -17.45 -6.33
CA LYS A 155 20.73 -16.88 -4.97
C LYS A 155 19.36 -16.46 -4.41
N PHE A 156 18.79 -15.39 -4.97
CA PHE A 156 17.45 -14.95 -4.65
C PHE A 156 16.88 -14.26 -5.89
N LEU A 157 15.84 -14.82 -6.46
CA LEU A 157 15.27 -14.31 -7.71
C LEU A 157 13.74 -14.47 -7.68
N ILE A 158 13.05 -13.41 -8.04
CA ILE A 158 11.61 -13.41 -8.32
C ILE A 158 11.44 -13.38 -9.82
N ARG A 159 10.77 -14.40 -10.37
CA ARG A 159 10.48 -14.51 -11.79
C ARG A 159 9.07 -15.03 -12.04
N VAL A 160 8.60 -14.89 -13.26
CA VAL A 160 7.32 -15.41 -13.73
C VAL A 160 7.60 -16.40 -14.85
N GLY A 161 7.08 -17.60 -14.72
CA GLY A 161 7.36 -18.72 -15.61
C GLY A 161 8.67 -19.46 -15.28
N ASP A 162 8.75 -20.70 -15.70
CA ASP A 162 9.94 -21.55 -15.74
C ASP A 162 9.62 -22.81 -16.57
N ALA A 163 10.64 -23.65 -16.81
CA ALA A 163 10.49 -24.91 -17.54
C ALA A 163 9.52 -25.90 -16.87
N ASP A 164 9.40 -25.84 -15.54
CA ASP A 164 8.60 -26.76 -14.73
C ASP A 164 7.19 -26.24 -14.40
N ARG A 165 6.81 -25.03 -14.87
CA ARG A 165 5.57 -24.38 -14.46
C ARG A 165 4.94 -23.53 -15.56
N PRO A 166 3.65 -23.15 -15.40
CA PRO A 166 2.98 -22.23 -16.29
C PRO A 166 3.74 -20.89 -16.41
N ARG A 167 3.67 -20.30 -17.59
CA ARG A 167 4.41 -19.09 -17.95
C ARG A 167 3.96 -17.82 -17.22
N ASP A 168 2.77 -17.85 -16.67
CA ASP A 168 2.15 -16.77 -15.88
C ASP A 168 2.32 -16.97 -14.36
N GLN A 169 2.96 -18.06 -13.93
CA GLN A 169 3.08 -18.39 -12.52
C GLN A 169 4.37 -17.84 -11.91
N VAL A 170 4.23 -17.16 -10.77
CA VAL A 170 5.38 -16.67 -9.99
C VAL A 170 6.21 -17.83 -9.44
N GLN A 171 7.53 -17.69 -9.53
CA GLN A 171 8.51 -18.50 -8.84
C GLN A 171 9.48 -17.61 -8.09
N VAL A 172 9.79 -17.98 -6.88
CA VAL A 172 10.86 -17.40 -6.10
C VAL A 172 11.96 -18.44 -5.92
N VAL A 173 13.15 -18.15 -6.43
CA VAL A 173 14.36 -18.90 -6.12
C VAL A 173 14.93 -18.34 -4.83
N ALA A 174 15.10 -19.17 -3.81
CA ALA A 174 15.60 -18.70 -2.51
C ALA A 174 16.36 -19.83 -1.79
N PRO A 175 17.17 -19.50 -0.77
CA PRO A 175 17.73 -20.52 0.11
C PRO A 175 16.61 -21.34 0.75
N GLY A 176 16.72 -22.68 0.66
CA GLY A 176 15.65 -23.61 1.05
C GLY A 176 14.82 -24.11 -0.11
N GLY A 177 15.13 -23.68 -1.34
CA GLY A 177 14.49 -24.16 -2.57
C GLY A 177 13.49 -23.16 -3.17
N ASN A 178 12.98 -23.51 -4.35
CA ASN A 178 12.04 -22.66 -5.07
C ASN A 178 10.62 -22.77 -4.49
N PHE A 179 9.92 -21.63 -4.48
CA PHE A 179 8.50 -21.54 -4.05
C PHE A 179 7.75 -20.45 -4.85
N PRO A 180 6.41 -20.47 -4.91
CA PRO A 180 5.55 -21.63 -4.69
C PRO A 180 5.91 -22.81 -5.59
N GLY A 181 5.45 -24.03 -5.26
CA GLY A 181 5.59 -25.18 -6.13
C GLY A 181 4.83 -25.00 -7.45
N PRO A 182 5.19 -25.75 -8.51
CA PRO A 182 4.47 -25.69 -9.78
C PRO A 182 2.98 -25.99 -9.62
N ASN A 183 2.12 -25.22 -10.28
CA ASN A 183 0.65 -25.36 -10.25
C ASN A 183 -0.01 -25.27 -8.86
N THR A 184 0.68 -24.73 -7.86
CA THR A 184 0.12 -24.58 -6.50
C THR A 184 -0.62 -23.26 -6.29
N VAL A 185 -0.38 -22.25 -7.13
CA VAL A 185 -1.02 -20.93 -7.07
C VAL A 185 -1.51 -20.54 -8.47
N ALA A 186 -2.51 -19.66 -8.52
CA ALA A 186 -3.00 -19.12 -9.78
C ALA A 186 -1.93 -18.23 -10.43
N GLY A 187 -1.91 -18.23 -11.76
CA GLY A 187 -1.06 -17.35 -12.56
C GLY A 187 -1.44 -15.88 -12.44
N LEU A 188 -0.57 -15.02 -12.95
CA LEU A 188 -0.82 -13.59 -13.06
C LEU A 188 -1.65 -13.30 -14.31
N PRO A 189 -2.61 -12.36 -14.25
CA PRO A 189 -3.41 -11.98 -15.42
C PRO A 189 -2.55 -11.24 -16.47
N VAL A 190 -3.08 -11.13 -17.66
CA VAL A 190 -2.53 -10.29 -18.74
C VAL A 190 -3.29 -8.97 -18.80
N ASN A 191 -2.61 -7.90 -19.20
CA ASN A 191 -3.17 -6.55 -19.35
C ASN A 191 -3.74 -5.91 -18.08
N GLU A 192 -3.47 -6.48 -16.92
CA GLU A 192 -3.88 -5.97 -15.62
C GLU A 192 -2.65 -5.65 -14.75
N TRP A 193 -2.75 -4.61 -13.94
CA TRP A 193 -1.76 -4.32 -12.91
C TRP A 193 -1.97 -5.25 -11.73
N VAL A 194 -0.90 -5.90 -11.32
CA VAL A 194 -0.89 -6.82 -10.17
C VAL A 194 0.22 -6.41 -9.21
N HIS A 195 -0.11 -6.23 -7.97
CA HIS A 195 0.87 -6.09 -6.89
C HIS A 195 1.30 -7.47 -6.40
N ILE A 196 2.59 -7.73 -6.44
CA ILE A 196 3.20 -8.92 -5.85
C ILE A 196 4.09 -8.51 -4.68
N ALA A 197 4.02 -9.24 -3.58
CA ALA A 197 4.91 -9.05 -2.44
C ALA A 197 5.42 -10.42 -1.97
N ILE A 198 6.75 -10.51 -1.84
CA ILE A 198 7.45 -11.71 -1.38
C ILE A 198 8.13 -11.39 -0.07
N VAL A 199 7.82 -12.17 0.97
CA VAL A 199 8.51 -12.14 2.25
C VAL A 199 9.29 -13.43 2.44
N TYR A 200 10.55 -13.30 2.76
CA TYR A 200 11.45 -14.38 3.13
C TYR A 200 12.03 -14.08 4.49
N ASP A 201 11.82 -14.96 5.46
CA ASP A 201 12.35 -14.80 6.81
C ASP A 201 13.03 -16.10 7.29
N ASN A 202 14.36 -16.10 7.31
CA ASN A 202 15.13 -17.22 7.83
C ASN A 202 15.06 -17.34 9.36
N THR A 203 14.60 -16.31 10.08
CA THR A 203 14.46 -16.34 11.54
C THR A 203 13.24 -17.15 11.95
N THR A 204 12.09 -16.86 11.33
CA THR A 204 10.83 -17.58 11.53
C THR A 204 10.69 -18.81 10.63
N LYS A 205 11.59 -18.96 9.65
CA LYS A 205 11.54 -19.97 8.57
C LYS A 205 10.43 -19.74 7.55
N GLU A 206 9.77 -18.63 7.59
CA GLU A 206 8.61 -18.35 6.75
C GLU A 206 9.02 -17.86 5.35
N ARG A 207 8.27 -18.33 4.34
CA ARG A 207 8.31 -17.85 2.97
C ARG A 207 6.88 -17.57 2.55
N ILE A 208 6.61 -16.30 2.18
CA ILE A 208 5.24 -15.84 1.97
C ILE A 208 5.15 -15.14 0.63
N TYR A 209 4.07 -15.39 -0.11
CA TYR A 209 3.71 -14.67 -1.32
C TYR A 209 2.30 -14.07 -1.18
N TYR A 210 2.22 -12.77 -1.41
CA TYR A 210 0.97 -12.02 -1.50
C TYR A 210 0.74 -11.55 -2.92
N LYS A 211 -0.53 -11.58 -3.36
CA LYS A 211 -1.00 -10.98 -4.61
C LYS A 211 -2.13 -9.99 -4.29
N ASP A 212 -1.98 -8.73 -4.69
CA ASP A 212 -2.95 -7.66 -4.43
C ASP A 212 -3.34 -7.54 -2.94
N GLY A 213 -2.35 -7.71 -2.05
CA GLY A 213 -2.54 -7.70 -0.60
C GLY A 213 -3.15 -8.97 -0.01
N VAL A 214 -3.52 -9.96 -0.83
CA VAL A 214 -4.08 -11.23 -0.36
C VAL A 214 -2.97 -12.28 -0.24
N LEU A 215 -2.96 -12.99 0.89
CA LEU A 215 -2.06 -14.14 1.09
C LEU A 215 -2.39 -15.26 0.10
N VAL A 216 -1.43 -15.63 -0.74
CA VAL A 216 -1.59 -16.66 -1.79
C VAL A 216 -0.83 -17.93 -1.46
N TYR A 217 0.34 -17.78 -0.81
CA TYR A 217 1.18 -18.91 -0.43
C TYR A 217 1.96 -18.62 0.84
N LYS A 218 2.11 -19.62 1.67
CA LYS A 218 2.97 -19.60 2.85
C LYS A 218 3.50 -21.01 3.15
N ASP A 219 4.78 -21.09 3.49
CA ASP A 219 5.40 -22.27 4.09
C ASP A 219 6.49 -21.89 5.11
N GLU A 220 7.15 -22.89 5.72
CA GLU A 220 8.20 -22.72 6.73
C GLU A 220 9.50 -23.41 6.28
N ALA A 221 9.91 -23.21 5.03
CA ALA A 221 11.07 -23.89 4.44
C ALA A 221 12.25 -22.95 4.14
N ALA A 222 12.27 -21.72 4.68
CA ALA A 222 13.41 -20.84 4.56
C ALA A 222 14.65 -21.43 5.27
N SER A 223 15.78 -21.48 4.55
CA SER A 223 17.02 -22.11 5.02
C SER A 223 18.25 -21.35 4.58
N GLY A 224 18.82 -20.54 5.47
CA GLY A 224 19.97 -19.70 5.18
C GLY A 224 19.61 -18.27 4.81
N ASN A 225 20.61 -17.40 4.87
CA ASN A 225 20.45 -15.98 4.57
C ASN A 225 20.52 -15.71 3.07
N VAL A 226 19.81 -14.67 2.66
CA VAL A 226 19.80 -14.18 1.27
C VAL A 226 21.03 -13.32 1.01
N SER A 227 21.63 -13.45 -0.16
CA SER A 227 22.76 -12.63 -0.61
C SER A 227 22.39 -11.90 -1.90
N LEU A 228 22.48 -10.56 -1.86
CA LEU A 228 22.23 -9.66 -3.00
C LEU A 228 23.48 -8.83 -3.34
N SER A 229 24.67 -9.28 -2.95
CA SER A 229 25.91 -8.49 -2.96
C SER A 229 26.51 -8.24 -4.34
N SER A 230 26.01 -8.89 -5.39
CA SER A 230 26.53 -8.70 -6.76
C SER A 230 25.51 -9.12 -7.81
N GLY A 231 25.40 -8.33 -8.89
CA GLY A 231 24.58 -8.67 -10.06
C GLY A 231 23.07 -8.72 -9.78
N CYS A 232 22.56 -7.87 -8.88
CA CYS A 232 21.12 -7.76 -8.63
C CYS A 232 20.47 -6.82 -9.67
N TYR A 233 19.34 -7.25 -10.21
CA TYR A 233 18.55 -6.54 -11.20
C TYR A 233 17.10 -6.37 -10.72
#